data_db2f7c0b625e37ecae534214624fde2b
#
_entry.id   db2f7c0b625e37ecae534214624fde2b
#
_cell.length_a   1.000
_cell.length_b   1.000
_cell.length_c   1.000
_cell.angle_alpha   90.00
_cell.angle_beta   90.00
_cell.angle_gamma   90.00
#
_symmetry.space_group_name_H-M   'P 1'
#
loop_
_entity.id
_entity.type
_entity.pdbx_description
1 polymer ?
#
loop_
_entity_poly.entity_id
_entity_poly.type
_entity_poly.pdbx_seq_one_letter_code
_entity_poly.pdbx_strand_id
1 'polypeptide(L)'
;MMQLINTSMSRNISIKEALGMATKTLVSNKLRSSLTMLGIIIGNASVITLVGLGRGAQTLAKNQLSNLGANVLFIVPGNNDTRRRGISFPKNLVLEDALAISNQVPTVKKVAPQISANEIVQSNSKSLNISIAGVTPEFLEVRSFEVDKGRFISNSDINSARSYVVIGPDLKDEFFKDDSSSLGEKIRIKDHTYEIIGILKPKGAVFGSNQDKNAYIPLTTMVNRITGKDPTYGVS
;
A
#
# COMPACT_ATOMS: atom_id res chain seq x y z
N MET A 1 -50.27 75.82 13.58
CA MET A 1 -49.31 75.36 14.63
C MET A 1 -49.65 73.93 14.91
N MET A 2 -48.99 73.04 14.25
CA MET A 2 -49.35 71.60 14.24
C MET A 2 -48.13 70.81 14.66
N GLN A 3 -48.14 70.28 15.87
CA GLN A 3 -47.07 69.43 16.39
C GLN A 3 -47.27 68.00 15.87
N LEU A 4 -46.28 67.59 15.13
CA LEU A 4 -46.12 66.17 14.72
C LEU A 4 -45.53 65.40 15.86
N ILE A 5 -46.28 64.51 16.45
CA ILE A 5 -45.80 63.53 17.46
C ILE A 5 -45.23 62.37 16.69
N ASN A 6 -43.91 62.30 16.69
CA ASN A 6 -43.16 61.18 16.12
C ASN A 6 -42.94 60.17 17.25
N THR A 7 -43.82 59.16 17.35
CA THR A 7 -43.69 58.02 18.24
C THR A 7 -43.00 56.87 17.51
N SER A 8 -41.68 56.89 17.51
CA SER A 8 -40.91 55.70 17.12
C SER A 8 -40.98 54.66 18.28
N MET A 9 -41.95 53.77 18.19
CA MET A 9 -42.11 52.67 19.11
C MET A 9 -41.14 51.56 18.74
N SER A 10 -39.87 51.62 19.25
CA SER A 10 -38.95 50.53 19.15
C SER A 10 -39.39 49.39 20.06
N ARG A 11 -40.13 48.46 19.48
CA ARG A 11 -40.63 47.28 20.17
C ARG A 11 -39.45 46.31 20.34
N ASN A 12 -38.78 46.35 21.53
CA ASN A 12 -37.82 45.35 21.90
C ASN A 12 -38.54 44.02 22.12
N ILE A 13 -38.68 43.24 21.04
CA ILE A 13 -39.25 41.90 21.12
C ILE A 13 -38.25 41.04 21.89
N SER A 14 -38.68 40.54 23.02
CA SER A 14 -37.88 39.60 23.81
C SER A 14 -37.56 38.37 22.94
N ILE A 15 -36.29 37.90 22.99
CA ILE A 15 -35.85 36.69 22.24
C ILE A 15 -36.79 35.51 22.52
N LYS A 16 -37.34 35.42 23.74
CA LYS A 16 -38.33 34.40 24.13
C LYS A 16 -39.65 34.53 23.35
N GLU A 17 -40.13 35.75 23.14
CA GLU A 17 -41.39 36.00 22.36
C GLU A 17 -41.15 35.69 20.88
N ALA A 18 -40.00 36.08 20.33
CA ALA A 18 -39.63 35.75 18.95
C ALA A 18 -39.53 34.24 18.73
N LEU A 19 -38.94 33.52 19.68
CA LEU A 19 -38.85 32.06 19.65
C LEU A 19 -40.23 31.40 19.74
N GLY A 20 -41.08 31.91 20.61
CA GLY A 20 -42.46 31.42 20.79
C GLY A 20 -43.36 31.64 19.56
N MET A 21 -43.22 32.77 18.87
CA MET A 21 -43.87 33.00 17.60
C MET A 21 -43.37 32.12 16.48
N ALA A 22 -42.05 31.92 16.37
CA ALA A 22 -41.44 31.05 15.41
C ALA A 22 -41.87 29.57 15.55
N THR A 23 -41.90 29.06 16.79
CA THR A 23 -42.38 27.69 17.02
C THR A 23 -43.83 27.48 16.74
N LYS A 24 -44.70 28.46 17.09
CA LYS A 24 -46.12 28.42 16.71
C LYS A 24 -46.33 28.39 15.21
N THR A 25 -45.60 29.19 14.46
CA THR A 25 -45.68 29.24 12.98
C THR A 25 -45.23 27.93 12.37
N LEU A 26 -44.14 27.31 12.90
CA LEU A 26 -43.66 26.00 12.45
C LEU A 26 -44.69 24.89 12.70
N VAL A 27 -45.35 24.89 13.84
CA VAL A 27 -46.37 23.89 14.21
C VAL A 27 -47.65 24.06 13.43
N SER A 28 -48.06 25.29 13.11
CA SER A 28 -49.31 25.55 12.33
C SER A 28 -49.20 25.12 10.87
N ASN A 29 -47.95 25.07 10.30
CA ASN A 29 -47.69 24.68 8.90
C ASN A 29 -46.81 23.41 8.83
N LYS A 30 -47.23 22.33 9.49
CA LYS A 30 -46.45 21.11 9.69
C LYS A 30 -45.83 20.53 8.41
N LEU A 31 -46.60 20.43 7.32
CA LEU A 31 -46.12 19.89 6.04
C LEU A 31 -45.02 20.74 5.42
N ARG A 32 -45.17 22.07 5.41
CA ARG A 32 -44.17 22.97 4.83
C ARG A 32 -42.90 22.94 5.67
N SER A 33 -43.03 22.98 7.00
CA SER A 33 -41.90 22.97 7.91
C SER A 33 -41.13 21.65 7.86
N SER A 34 -41.83 20.49 7.77
CA SER A 34 -41.19 19.20 7.62
C SER A 34 -40.46 19.03 6.28
N LEU A 35 -41.04 19.54 5.18
CA LEU A 35 -40.39 19.46 3.87
C LEU A 35 -39.13 20.32 3.81
N THR A 36 -39.19 21.55 4.35
CA THR A 36 -37.99 22.41 4.41
C THR A 36 -36.91 21.87 5.33
N MET A 37 -37.27 21.35 6.50
CA MET A 37 -36.31 20.68 7.37
C MET A 37 -35.68 19.46 6.72
N LEU A 38 -36.48 18.62 6.06
CA LEU A 38 -35.98 17.45 5.34
C LEU A 38 -34.97 17.85 4.25
N GLY A 39 -35.28 18.91 3.49
CA GLY A 39 -34.36 19.45 2.47
C GLY A 39 -33.01 19.89 3.07
N ILE A 40 -33.07 20.61 4.19
CA ILE A 40 -31.83 21.05 4.89
C ILE A 40 -31.03 19.86 5.42
N ILE A 41 -31.71 18.88 6.02
CA ILE A 41 -31.06 17.67 6.56
C ILE A 41 -30.38 16.89 5.44
N ILE A 42 -31.11 16.64 4.34
CA ILE A 42 -30.54 15.90 3.19
C ILE A 42 -29.37 16.69 2.58
N GLY A 43 -29.50 18.00 2.41
CA GLY A 43 -28.44 18.86 1.88
C GLY A 43 -27.17 18.81 2.73
N ASN A 44 -27.31 19.01 4.03
CA ASN A 44 -26.17 18.95 4.97
C ASN A 44 -25.56 17.55 5.06
N ALA A 45 -26.40 16.52 5.14
CA ALA A 45 -25.91 15.12 5.17
C ALA A 45 -25.12 14.78 3.91
N SER A 46 -25.57 15.23 2.73
CA SER A 46 -24.86 15.00 1.47
C SER A 46 -23.48 15.67 1.46
N VAL A 47 -23.37 16.91 1.94
CA VAL A 47 -22.08 17.62 2.00
C VAL A 47 -21.13 16.94 2.99
N ILE A 48 -21.62 16.58 4.17
CA ILE A 48 -20.80 15.90 5.18
C ILE A 48 -20.30 14.57 4.65
N THR A 49 -21.17 13.79 4.01
CA THR A 49 -20.80 12.49 3.41
C THR A 49 -19.76 12.68 2.31
N LEU A 50 -19.94 13.65 1.41
CA LEU A 50 -18.99 13.92 0.33
C LEU A 50 -17.61 14.30 0.86
N VAL A 51 -17.55 15.20 1.84
CA VAL A 51 -16.30 15.63 2.47
C VAL A 51 -15.65 14.46 3.24
N GLY A 52 -16.45 13.65 3.94
CA GLY A 52 -15.97 12.45 4.63
C GLY A 52 -15.34 11.43 3.69
N LEU A 53 -16.02 11.12 2.58
CA LEU A 53 -15.49 10.23 1.54
C LEU A 53 -14.20 10.79 0.90
N GLY A 54 -14.17 12.08 0.60
CA GLY A 54 -12.99 12.73 0.04
C GLY A 54 -11.77 12.65 0.95
N ARG A 55 -11.94 12.92 2.25
CA ARG A 55 -10.87 12.79 3.25
C ARG A 55 -10.43 11.34 3.46
N GLY A 56 -11.39 10.41 3.47
CA GLY A 56 -11.09 8.97 3.55
C GLY A 56 -10.25 8.51 2.36
N ALA A 57 -10.64 8.87 1.15
CA ALA A 57 -9.88 8.54 -0.07
C ALA A 57 -8.48 9.16 -0.07
N GLN A 58 -8.32 10.43 0.36
CA GLN A 58 -7.00 11.06 0.50
C GLN A 58 -6.10 10.35 1.51
N THR A 59 -6.66 9.94 2.64
CA THR A 59 -5.91 9.21 3.68
C THR A 59 -5.45 7.84 3.18
N LEU A 60 -6.33 7.11 2.50
CA LEU A 60 -5.98 5.83 1.87
C LEU A 60 -4.88 5.99 0.83
N ALA A 61 -5.01 6.97 -0.07
CA ALA A 61 -3.99 7.25 -1.08
C ALA A 61 -2.64 7.62 -0.44
N LYS A 62 -2.65 8.48 0.59
CA LYS A 62 -1.44 8.89 1.32
C LYS A 62 -0.77 7.69 2.00
N ASN A 63 -1.53 6.82 2.64
CA ASN A 63 -0.99 5.63 3.29
C ASN A 63 -0.40 4.66 2.28
N GLN A 64 -1.04 4.45 1.12
CA GLN A 64 -0.50 3.61 0.05
C GLN A 64 0.83 4.17 -0.50
N LEU A 65 0.92 5.49 -0.70
CA LEU A 65 2.16 6.12 -1.15
C LEU A 65 3.27 6.06 -0.09
N SER A 66 2.93 6.23 1.18
CA SER A 66 3.90 6.14 2.29
C SER A 66 4.49 4.73 2.41
N ASN A 67 3.68 3.70 2.13
CA ASN A 67 4.10 2.30 2.18
C ASN A 67 5.05 1.90 1.03
N LEU A 68 5.14 2.70 -0.03
CA LEU A 68 6.12 2.47 -1.11
C LEU A 68 7.56 2.86 -0.73
N GLY A 69 7.73 3.65 0.30
CA GLY A 69 8.96 4.34 0.64
C GLY A 69 8.95 5.78 0.11
N ALA A 70 9.29 6.74 0.97
CA ALA A 70 9.45 8.12 0.55
C ALA A 70 10.69 8.25 -0.36
N ASN A 71 10.54 8.94 -1.50
CA ASN A 71 11.63 9.20 -2.45
C ASN A 71 12.19 7.93 -3.16
N VAL A 72 11.35 6.93 -3.43
CA VAL A 72 11.74 5.75 -4.20
C VAL A 72 11.38 5.95 -5.68
N LEU A 73 12.36 5.75 -6.54
CA LEU A 73 12.18 5.71 -7.99
C LEU A 73 12.23 4.24 -8.46
N PHE A 74 11.21 3.83 -9.21
CA PHE A 74 11.17 2.50 -9.82
C PHE A 74 11.63 2.59 -11.26
N ILE A 75 12.69 1.85 -11.58
CA ILE A 75 13.20 1.71 -12.94
C ILE A 75 12.77 0.32 -13.44
N VAL A 76 11.94 0.30 -14.45
CA VAL A 76 11.43 -0.95 -15.06
C VAL A 76 11.78 -0.98 -16.54
N PRO A 77 12.08 -2.15 -17.11
CA PRO A 77 12.41 -2.25 -18.52
C PRO A 77 11.19 -1.92 -19.40
N GLY A 78 11.44 -1.33 -20.58
CA GLY A 78 10.41 -1.00 -21.57
C GLY A 78 10.05 0.48 -21.62
N ASN A 79 9.16 0.81 -22.55
CA ASN A 79 8.61 2.14 -22.72
C ASN A 79 7.06 2.10 -22.72
N ASN A 80 6.41 3.27 -22.73
CA ASN A 80 4.95 3.36 -22.71
C ASN A 80 4.26 2.68 -23.91
N ASP A 81 4.92 2.61 -25.06
CA ASP A 81 4.36 2.01 -26.28
C ASP A 81 4.40 0.48 -26.23
N THR A 82 5.44 -0.11 -25.66
CA THR A 82 5.53 -1.56 -25.44
C THR A 82 4.50 -2.04 -24.44
N ARG A 83 4.24 -1.27 -23.37
CA ARG A 83 3.18 -1.58 -22.39
C ARG A 83 1.78 -1.58 -22.99
N ARG A 84 1.46 -0.60 -23.87
CA ARG A 84 0.14 -0.49 -24.50
C ARG A 84 -0.12 -1.58 -25.55
N ARG A 85 0.92 -2.09 -26.21
CA ARG A 85 0.80 -3.06 -27.30
C ARG A 85 0.89 -4.52 -26.86
N GLY A 86 1.08 -4.81 -25.57
CA GLY A 86 1.23 -6.18 -25.06
C GLY A 86 2.48 -6.89 -25.60
N ILE A 87 3.46 -6.13 -26.12
CA ILE A 87 4.71 -6.66 -26.65
C ILE A 87 5.60 -7.04 -25.46
N SER A 88 6.22 -8.20 -25.53
CA SER A 88 7.22 -8.65 -24.55
C SER A 88 8.29 -7.58 -24.38
N PHE A 89 8.52 -7.16 -23.13
CA PHE A 89 9.48 -6.09 -22.84
C PHE A 89 10.87 -6.49 -23.31
N PRO A 90 11.61 -5.60 -24.01
CA PRO A 90 13.01 -5.83 -24.24
C PRO A 90 13.73 -5.93 -22.90
N LYS A 91 14.56 -6.94 -22.76
CA LYS A 91 15.28 -7.35 -21.55
C LYS A 91 16.53 -6.49 -21.37
N ASN A 92 16.36 -5.24 -21.02
CA ASN A 92 17.44 -4.28 -21.19
C ASN A 92 18.03 -3.79 -19.86
N LEU A 93 17.55 -4.29 -18.69
CA LEU A 93 18.17 -3.97 -17.40
C LEU A 93 18.92 -5.19 -16.90
N VAL A 94 20.22 -5.01 -16.67
CA VAL A 94 21.11 -6.01 -16.07
C VAL A 94 21.61 -5.53 -14.73
N LEU A 95 22.20 -6.42 -13.94
CA LEU A 95 22.72 -6.08 -12.61
C LEU A 95 23.79 -4.98 -12.66
N GLU A 96 24.58 -4.97 -13.73
CA GLU A 96 25.61 -3.96 -14.00
C GLU A 96 25.04 -2.56 -14.11
N ASP A 97 23.81 -2.40 -14.65
CA ASP A 97 23.12 -1.10 -14.70
C ASP A 97 22.78 -0.59 -13.31
N ALA A 98 22.34 -1.47 -12.41
CA ALA A 98 22.07 -1.12 -11.02
C ALA A 98 23.34 -0.69 -10.28
N LEU A 99 24.45 -1.37 -10.52
CA LEU A 99 25.75 -1.01 -9.97
C LEU A 99 26.26 0.32 -10.57
N ALA A 100 26.06 0.56 -11.85
CA ALA A 100 26.41 1.80 -12.50
C ALA A 100 25.64 3.00 -11.90
N ILE A 101 24.32 2.83 -11.68
CA ILE A 101 23.48 3.85 -11.03
C ILE A 101 24.00 4.15 -9.63
N SER A 102 24.31 3.12 -8.84
CA SER A 102 24.82 3.28 -7.48
C SER A 102 26.14 4.04 -7.42
N ASN A 103 27.03 3.83 -8.41
CA ASN A 103 28.37 4.39 -8.42
C ASN A 103 28.46 5.76 -9.12
N GLN A 104 27.61 6.01 -10.11
CA GLN A 104 27.72 7.18 -10.99
C GLN A 104 26.71 8.29 -10.68
N VAL A 105 25.67 8.01 -9.90
CA VAL A 105 24.63 9.00 -9.58
C VAL A 105 24.71 9.42 -8.11
N PRO A 106 25.37 10.54 -7.80
CA PRO A 106 25.62 10.97 -6.40
C PRO A 106 24.37 11.28 -5.58
N THR A 107 23.24 11.54 -6.26
CA THR A 107 21.96 11.84 -5.62
C THR A 107 21.20 10.57 -5.19
N VAL A 108 21.62 9.41 -5.66
CA VAL A 108 21.03 8.13 -5.30
C VAL A 108 21.71 7.60 -4.04
N LYS A 109 20.92 7.42 -2.98
CA LYS A 109 21.43 6.94 -1.69
C LYS A 109 21.68 5.44 -1.71
N LYS A 110 20.71 4.66 -2.23
CA LYS A 110 20.76 3.20 -2.31
C LYS A 110 20.04 2.70 -3.55
N VAL A 111 20.52 1.61 -4.08
CA VAL A 111 19.90 0.88 -5.19
C VAL A 111 19.58 -0.53 -4.72
N ALA A 112 18.37 -1.01 -5.00
CA ALA A 112 17.92 -2.34 -4.63
C ALA A 112 17.43 -3.09 -5.88
N PRO A 113 18.34 -3.75 -6.60
CA PRO A 113 17.95 -4.57 -7.74
C PRO A 113 17.09 -5.75 -7.28
N GLN A 114 16.04 -6.04 -8.06
CA GLN A 114 15.17 -7.18 -7.80
C GLN A 114 14.79 -7.90 -9.09
N ILE A 115 14.55 -9.21 -8.97
CA ILE A 115 13.96 -10.05 -10.01
C ILE A 115 12.74 -10.72 -9.37
N SER A 116 11.59 -10.69 -10.04
CA SER A 116 10.36 -11.30 -9.52
C SER A 116 9.86 -12.37 -10.49
N ALA A 117 9.38 -13.48 -9.94
CA ALA A 117 8.67 -14.52 -10.67
C ALA A 117 7.52 -15.07 -9.82
N ASN A 118 6.48 -15.59 -10.49
CA ASN A 118 5.42 -16.31 -9.82
C ASN A 118 5.74 -17.80 -9.88
N GLU A 119 5.82 -18.45 -8.72
CA GLU A 119 6.16 -19.86 -8.62
C GLU A 119 5.28 -20.57 -7.60
N ILE A 120 5.20 -21.88 -7.75
CA ILE A 120 4.49 -22.72 -6.80
C ILE A 120 5.39 -22.98 -5.59
N VAL A 121 4.91 -22.55 -4.43
CA VAL A 121 5.56 -22.79 -3.15
C VAL A 121 4.78 -23.85 -2.37
N GLN A 122 5.48 -24.81 -1.84
CA GLN A 122 4.90 -25.93 -1.10
C GLN A 122 5.48 -25.95 0.31
N SER A 123 4.61 -26.12 1.29
CA SER A 123 4.96 -26.39 2.68
C SER A 123 3.91 -27.28 3.32
N ASN A 124 4.35 -28.28 4.04
CA ASN A 124 3.48 -29.31 4.59
C ASN A 124 2.57 -29.91 3.48
N SER A 125 1.26 -29.90 3.65
CA SER A 125 0.31 -30.42 2.65
C SER A 125 -0.29 -29.32 1.77
N LYS A 126 0.24 -28.09 1.81
CA LYS A 126 -0.27 -26.93 1.07
C LYS A 126 0.64 -26.53 -0.07
N SER A 127 0.01 -26.08 -1.15
CA SER A 127 0.67 -25.58 -2.35
C SER A 127 0.01 -24.28 -2.78
N LEU A 128 0.79 -23.21 -2.90
CA LEU A 128 0.31 -21.87 -3.26
C LEU A 128 1.14 -21.29 -4.40
N ASN A 129 0.48 -20.64 -5.34
CA ASN A 129 1.17 -19.84 -6.36
C ASN A 129 1.35 -18.43 -5.82
N ILE A 130 2.60 -18.03 -5.59
CA ILE A 130 2.94 -16.73 -4.98
C ILE A 130 4.03 -16.02 -5.78
N SER A 131 4.13 -14.72 -5.57
CA SER A 131 5.24 -13.93 -6.09
C SER A 131 6.48 -14.11 -5.22
N ILE A 132 7.58 -14.48 -5.85
CA ILE A 132 8.90 -14.60 -5.23
C ILE A 132 9.79 -13.53 -5.80
N ALA A 133 10.46 -12.79 -4.93
CA ALA A 133 11.42 -11.77 -5.32
C ALA A 133 12.83 -12.16 -4.88
N GLY A 134 13.75 -12.21 -5.85
CA GLY A 134 15.19 -12.23 -5.59
C GLY A 134 15.67 -10.81 -5.33
N VAL A 135 16.23 -10.57 -4.15
CA VAL A 135 16.54 -9.21 -3.66
C VAL A 135 17.92 -9.12 -3.04
N THR A 136 18.41 -7.89 -2.87
CA THR A 136 19.63 -7.57 -2.12
C THR A 136 19.28 -7.02 -0.72
N PRO A 137 20.25 -6.93 0.23
CA PRO A 137 19.97 -6.40 1.56
C PRO A 137 19.40 -4.99 1.59
N GLU A 138 19.78 -4.16 0.62
CA GLU A 138 19.32 -2.77 0.47
C GLU A 138 17.81 -2.68 0.24
N PHE A 139 17.19 -3.75 -0.26
CA PHE A 139 15.75 -3.83 -0.51
C PHE A 139 14.92 -3.51 0.74
N LEU A 140 15.37 -3.97 1.91
CA LEU A 140 14.68 -3.72 3.17
C LEU A 140 14.49 -2.22 3.43
N GLU A 141 15.57 -1.45 3.28
CA GLU A 141 15.55 0.00 3.53
C GLU A 141 14.85 0.75 2.40
N VAL A 142 15.23 0.47 1.13
CA VAL A 142 14.65 1.14 -0.03
C VAL A 142 13.14 0.97 -0.10
N ARG A 143 12.65 -0.22 0.21
CA ARG A 143 11.22 -0.52 0.18
C ARG A 143 10.53 -0.33 1.53
N SER A 144 11.23 0.18 2.55
CA SER A 144 10.72 0.40 3.91
C SER A 144 10.00 -0.84 4.48
N PHE A 145 10.63 -1.99 4.36
CA PHE A 145 10.22 -3.20 5.04
C PHE A 145 10.90 -3.30 6.40
N GLU A 146 10.23 -3.96 7.33
CA GLU A 146 10.80 -4.27 8.64
C GLU A 146 10.67 -5.77 8.91
N VAL A 147 11.66 -6.32 9.61
CA VAL A 147 11.63 -7.72 10.07
C VAL A 147 10.89 -7.79 11.40
N ASP A 148 9.96 -8.73 11.52
CA ASP A 148 9.25 -9.02 12.77
C ASP A 148 10.02 -10.06 13.58
N LYS A 149 10.38 -11.19 12.96
CA LYS A 149 11.11 -12.29 13.60
C LYS A 149 12.26 -12.75 12.71
N GLY A 150 13.37 -13.14 13.33
CA GLY A 150 14.54 -13.62 12.61
C GLY A 150 15.41 -12.51 12.00
N ARG A 151 15.90 -12.71 10.78
CA ARG A 151 16.74 -11.75 10.06
C ARG A 151 16.38 -11.67 8.57
N PHE A 152 16.81 -10.59 7.96
CA PHE A 152 16.74 -10.45 6.51
C PHE A 152 17.97 -11.06 5.81
N ILE A 153 17.92 -11.06 4.47
CA ILE A 153 19.00 -11.50 3.59
C ILE A 153 20.21 -10.59 3.79
N SER A 154 21.41 -11.18 3.88
CA SER A 154 22.67 -10.49 4.02
C SER A 154 23.54 -10.65 2.76
N ASN A 155 24.59 -9.84 2.64
CA ASN A 155 25.58 -9.96 1.55
C ASN A 155 26.27 -11.34 1.55
N SER A 156 26.45 -11.94 2.71
CA SER A 156 26.99 -13.32 2.81
C SER A 156 26.06 -14.35 2.17
N ASP A 157 24.74 -14.18 2.32
CA ASP A 157 23.76 -15.09 1.71
C ASP A 157 23.73 -14.95 0.20
N ILE A 158 23.91 -13.72 -0.32
CA ILE A 158 24.02 -13.44 -1.76
C ILE A 158 25.29 -14.07 -2.33
N ASN A 159 26.44 -13.81 -1.72
CA ASN A 159 27.73 -14.29 -2.21
C ASN A 159 27.82 -15.82 -2.22
N SER A 160 27.18 -16.48 -1.26
CA SER A 160 27.15 -17.94 -1.14
C SER A 160 25.94 -18.58 -1.81
N ALA A 161 25.07 -17.82 -2.46
CA ALA A 161 23.82 -18.29 -3.06
C ALA A 161 23.01 -19.22 -2.12
N ARG A 162 22.86 -18.81 -0.86
CA ARG A 162 22.22 -19.63 0.19
C ARG A 162 20.75 -19.89 -0.13
N SER A 163 20.30 -21.09 0.23
CA SER A 163 18.87 -21.48 0.12
C SER A 163 18.07 -20.97 1.30
N TYR A 164 18.07 -19.66 1.50
CA TYR A 164 17.32 -18.97 2.54
C TYR A 164 16.15 -18.21 1.95
N VAL A 165 15.08 -18.10 2.75
CA VAL A 165 13.88 -17.36 2.37
C VAL A 165 13.38 -16.53 3.55
N VAL A 166 12.95 -15.31 3.24
CA VAL A 166 12.19 -14.46 4.16
C VAL A 166 10.76 -14.39 3.63
N ILE A 167 9.77 -14.56 4.49
CA ILE A 167 8.37 -14.64 4.10
C ILE A 167 7.57 -13.49 4.69
N GLY A 168 6.50 -13.09 3.99
CA GLY A 168 5.51 -12.17 4.51
C GLY A 168 4.58 -12.83 5.52
N PRO A 169 3.90 -12.04 6.38
CA PRO A 169 3.08 -12.55 7.47
C PRO A 169 1.88 -13.37 6.98
N ASP A 170 1.18 -12.96 5.92
CA ASP A 170 0.05 -13.72 5.36
C ASP A 170 0.50 -15.10 4.88
N LEU A 171 1.71 -15.17 4.27
CA LEU A 171 2.25 -16.45 3.79
C LEU A 171 2.62 -17.37 4.97
N LYS A 172 3.14 -16.81 6.06
CA LYS A 172 3.37 -17.53 7.30
C LYS A 172 2.07 -18.12 7.82
N ASP A 173 0.99 -17.32 7.93
CA ASP A 173 -0.30 -17.76 8.46
C ASP A 173 -1.00 -18.82 7.56
N GLU A 174 -0.77 -18.74 6.26
CA GLU A 174 -1.28 -19.71 5.29
C GLU A 174 -0.61 -21.09 5.45
N PHE A 175 0.70 -21.14 5.66
CA PHE A 175 1.45 -22.40 5.78
C PHE A 175 1.51 -22.93 7.20
N PHE A 176 1.64 -22.05 8.19
CA PHE A 176 1.88 -22.39 9.59
C PHE A 176 0.80 -21.79 10.47
N LYS A 177 -0.17 -22.59 10.87
CA LYS A 177 -1.31 -22.15 11.69
C LYS A 177 -0.94 -21.75 13.12
N ASP A 178 0.17 -22.27 13.63
CA ASP A 178 0.65 -22.01 14.99
C ASP A 178 1.94 -21.20 15.00
N ASP A 179 2.00 -20.22 15.89
CA ASP A 179 3.02 -19.16 15.97
C ASP A 179 4.41 -19.64 16.42
N SER A 180 4.56 -20.89 16.80
CA SER A 180 5.72 -21.30 17.58
C SER A 180 6.95 -21.72 16.78
N SER A 181 6.88 -21.97 15.46
CA SER A 181 8.00 -22.64 14.79
C SER A 181 8.15 -22.40 13.28
N SER A 182 7.78 -21.26 12.76
CA SER A 182 7.99 -21.00 11.33
C SER A 182 9.44 -20.63 10.96
N LEU A 183 10.24 -20.13 11.91
CA LEU A 183 11.68 -19.90 11.70
C LEU A 183 12.44 -21.23 11.74
N GLY A 184 13.33 -21.45 10.78
CA GLY A 184 14.08 -22.69 10.61
C GLY A 184 13.32 -23.78 9.86
N GLU A 185 12.00 -23.62 9.67
CA GLU A 185 11.21 -24.52 8.85
C GLU A 185 11.60 -24.44 7.38
N LYS A 186 11.29 -25.47 6.63
CA LYS A 186 11.65 -25.60 5.23
C LYS A 186 10.41 -25.49 4.33
N ILE A 187 10.52 -24.68 3.32
CA ILE A 187 9.54 -24.61 2.23
C ILE A 187 10.20 -25.02 0.91
N ARG A 188 9.43 -25.60 0.03
CA ARG A 188 9.88 -25.98 -1.31
C ARG A 188 9.37 -24.97 -2.32
N ILE A 189 10.30 -24.40 -3.07
CA ILE A 189 10.01 -23.50 -4.18
C ILE A 189 10.48 -24.21 -5.44
N LYS A 190 9.56 -24.53 -6.35
CA LYS A 190 9.86 -25.32 -7.55
C LYS A 190 10.52 -26.64 -7.14
N ASP A 191 11.77 -26.85 -7.51
CA ASP A 191 12.52 -28.10 -7.22
C ASP A 191 13.52 -27.94 -6.07
N HIS A 192 13.57 -26.81 -5.42
CA HIS A 192 14.57 -26.50 -4.38
C HIS A 192 13.93 -26.24 -3.03
N THR A 193 14.62 -26.67 -1.98
CA THR A 193 14.21 -26.46 -0.59
C THR A 193 14.92 -25.23 -0.03
N TYR A 194 14.17 -24.39 0.68
CA TYR A 194 14.62 -23.15 1.31
C TYR A 194 14.27 -23.16 2.79
N GLU A 195 15.20 -22.67 3.62
CA GLU A 195 15.00 -22.49 5.05
C GLU A 195 14.48 -21.08 5.33
N ILE A 196 13.43 -20.96 6.15
CA ILE A 196 12.86 -19.68 6.57
C ILE A 196 13.77 -19.06 7.64
N ILE A 197 14.42 -17.94 7.29
CA ILE A 197 15.32 -17.21 8.19
C ILE A 197 14.70 -15.94 8.77
N GLY A 198 13.55 -15.50 8.26
CA GLY A 198 12.89 -14.30 8.75
C GLY A 198 11.45 -14.18 8.29
N ILE A 199 10.69 -13.41 9.05
CA ILE A 199 9.31 -13.05 8.79
C ILE A 199 9.23 -11.53 8.82
N LEU A 200 8.59 -10.94 7.80
CA LEU A 200 8.41 -9.50 7.72
C LEU A 200 7.22 -9.03 8.54
N LYS A 201 7.24 -7.78 8.96
CA LYS A 201 6.06 -7.11 9.53
C LYS A 201 4.98 -6.91 8.47
N PRO A 202 3.69 -6.90 8.88
CA PRO A 202 2.59 -6.60 7.96
C PRO A 202 2.78 -5.25 7.28
N LYS A 203 2.66 -5.23 5.95
CA LYS A 203 2.74 -4.03 5.13
C LYS A 203 1.45 -3.76 4.36
N GLY A 204 0.68 -4.81 4.13
CA GLY A 204 -0.58 -4.76 3.40
C GLY A 204 -0.42 -4.72 1.89
N ALA A 205 -1.49 -4.32 1.22
CA ALA A 205 -1.51 -4.20 -0.23
C ALA A 205 -0.99 -2.82 -0.68
N VAL A 206 -0.13 -2.84 -1.68
CA VAL A 206 0.38 -1.65 -2.36
C VAL A 206 0.03 -1.75 -3.84
N PHE A 207 -0.72 -0.78 -4.37
CA PHE A 207 -1.24 -0.78 -5.74
C PHE A 207 -1.94 -2.09 -6.15
N GLY A 208 -2.74 -2.66 -5.25
CA GLY A 208 -3.48 -3.89 -5.52
C GLY A 208 -2.68 -5.18 -5.43
N SER A 209 -1.37 -5.12 -5.15
CA SER A 209 -0.53 -6.28 -4.88
C SER A 209 -0.32 -6.45 -3.38
N ASN A 210 -0.73 -7.58 -2.83
CA ASN A 210 -0.52 -7.90 -1.43
C ASN A 210 0.94 -8.28 -1.19
N GLN A 211 1.68 -7.42 -0.50
CA GLN A 211 3.10 -7.64 -0.20
C GLN A 211 3.31 -8.70 0.88
N ASP A 212 2.29 -8.93 1.70
CA ASP A 212 2.35 -9.85 2.84
C ASP A 212 2.25 -11.32 2.43
N LYS A 213 1.89 -11.59 1.15
CA LYS A 213 1.87 -12.95 0.55
C LYS A 213 3.14 -13.29 -0.24
N ASN A 214 4.14 -12.43 -0.25
CA ASN A 214 5.35 -12.62 -1.04
C ASN A 214 6.44 -13.37 -0.25
N ALA A 215 7.34 -14.00 -0.99
CA ALA A 215 8.58 -14.59 -0.47
C ALA A 215 9.80 -13.86 -1.08
N TYR A 216 10.83 -13.72 -0.28
CA TYR A 216 12.06 -13.02 -0.65
C TYR A 216 13.26 -13.94 -0.48
N ILE A 217 14.07 -14.09 -1.51
CA ILE A 217 15.27 -14.93 -1.52
C ILE A 217 16.48 -14.12 -1.99
N PRO A 218 17.73 -14.57 -1.76
CA PRO A 218 18.91 -13.90 -2.28
C PRO A 218 18.85 -13.77 -3.82
N LEU A 219 19.23 -12.60 -4.34
CA LEU A 219 19.18 -12.32 -5.79
C LEU A 219 19.95 -13.37 -6.61
N THR A 220 21.14 -13.76 -6.15
CA THR A 220 21.95 -14.80 -6.80
C THR A 220 21.27 -16.16 -6.81
N THR A 221 20.57 -16.49 -5.73
CA THR A 221 19.81 -17.73 -5.61
C THR A 221 18.62 -17.73 -6.59
N MET A 222 17.94 -16.59 -6.74
CA MET A 222 16.86 -16.41 -7.71
C MET A 222 17.36 -16.68 -9.13
N VAL A 223 18.46 -16.03 -9.51
CA VAL A 223 19.08 -16.21 -10.84
C VAL A 223 19.56 -17.64 -11.07
N ASN A 224 20.22 -18.24 -10.10
CA ASN A 224 20.85 -19.53 -10.30
C ASN A 224 19.87 -20.72 -10.29
N ARG A 225 18.72 -20.59 -9.59
CA ARG A 225 17.85 -21.74 -9.32
C ARG A 225 16.42 -21.59 -9.83
N ILE A 226 15.94 -20.39 -10.01
CA ILE A 226 14.52 -20.15 -10.38
C ILE A 226 14.38 -19.60 -11.78
N THR A 227 14.98 -18.46 -12.06
CA THR A 227 14.83 -17.78 -13.35
C THR A 227 15.86 -18.21 -14.39
N GLY A 228 17.00 -18.77 -13.95
CA GLY A 228 18.14 -19.03 -14.82
C GLY A 228 18.87 -17.74 -15.21
N LYS A 229 19.97 -17.90 -15.93
CA LYS A 229 20.73 -16.77 -16.51
C LYS A 229 20.09 -16.25 -17.79
N ASP A 230 18.85 -16.62 -18.07
CA ASP A 230 18.13 -16.15 -19.24
C ASP A 230 17.87 -14.64 -19.09
N PRO A 231 18.32 -13.83 -20.04
CA PRO A 231 18.03 -12.38 -20.06
C PRO A 231 16.52 -12.05 -20.17
N THR A 232 15.63 -13.06 -20.09
CA THR A 232 14.16 -12.87 -20.08
C THR A 232 13.66 -12.14 -18.83
N TYR A 233 14.37 -12.24 -17.74
CA TYR A 233 14.02 -11.65 -16.47
C TYR A 233 14.96 -10.48 -16.21
N GLY A 234 14.54 -9.26 -16.54
CA GLY A 234 15.29 -8.05 -16.20
C GLY A 234 15.30 -7.81 -14.70
N VAL A 235 16.37 -7.20 -14.21
CA VAL A 235 16.44 -6.66 -12.86
C VAL A 235 15.66 -5.34 -12.85
N SER A 236 14.63 -5.19 -12.01
CA SER A 236 13.84 -3.97 -11.89
C SER A 236 14.25 -3.16 -10.66
#